data_b0dbc6fce7485e6c73a0223e051b7055
#
_entry.id   b0dbc6fce7485e6c73a0223e051b7055
#
_cell.length_a   1.000
_cell.length_b   1.000
_cell.length_c   1.000
_cell.angle_alpha   90.00
_cell.angle_beta   90.00
_cell.angle_gamma   90.00
#
_symmetry.space_group_name_H-M   'P 1'
#
loop_
_entity.id
_entity.type
_entity.pdbx_description
1 polymer ?
#
loop_
_entity_poly.entity_id
_entity_poly.type
_entity_poly.pdbx_seq_one_letter_code
_entity_poly.pdbx_strand_id
1 'polypeptide(L)'
;DQDETAIERSKARLAPWAERITFVHGNFRSLGKILDDLGIDWVNGMLFDLGVSSPQLDEAERGFSYMADAPLDMRMDQSAPVTAWTVVNTWPERELVRILRDYGEERYANRIAGNIVRAREKKPVETTLELVDIIKSAMPGAALREKQHPAKRSFQAIRIAVNDELEAEREMLLTAMDRLAPGGRLCVISFHSLEDRIVKTAIREREDGCTCPRDFPVCVCGFVQTMKTVTKPITASEEELNDNPRARSARLRVAERI
;
A
#
# COMPACT_ATOMS: atom_id res chain seq x y z
N ASP A 1 1.01 -5.60 12.76
CA ASP A 1 0.64 -6.14 11.46
C ASP A 1 -0.83 -6.52 11.44
N GLN A 2 -1.49 -6.43 10.30
CA GLN A 2 -2.90 -6.83 10.14
C GLN A 2 -3.05 -8.29 9.67
N ASP A 3 -1.96 -8.95 9.28
CA ASP A 3 -1.94 -10.38 8.92
C ASP A 3 -1.54 -11.22 10.15
N GLU A 4 -2.50 -11.95 10.72
CA GLU A 4 -2.27 -12.78 11.90
C GLU A 4 -1.18 -13.84 11.65
N THR A 5 -1.13 -14.40 10.43
CA THR A 5 -0.10 -15.37 10.04
C THR A 5 1.30 -14.76 10.09
N ALA A 6 1.43 -13.49 9.65
CA ALA A 6 2.69 -12.76 9.73
C ALA A 6 3.12 -12.53 11.18
N ILE A 7 2.18 -12.21 12.07
CA ILE A 7 2.44 -12.05 13.51
C ILE A 7 2.95 -13.35 14.12
N GLU A 8 2.27 -14.47 13.88
CA GLU A 8 2.67 -15.78 14.42
C GLU A 8 4.08 -16.20 13.96
N ARG A 9 4.38 -16.02 12.67
CA ARG A 9 5.73 -16.25 12.13
C ARG A 9 6.77 -15.34 12.77
N SER A 10 6.41 -14.07 12.99
CA SER A 10 7.29 -13.09 13.62
C SER A 10 7.56 -13.42 15.09
N LYS A 11 6.54 -13.83 15.85
CA LYS A 11 6.70 -14.32 17.23
C LYS A 11 7.68 -15.48 17.31
N ALA A 12 7.54 -16.48 16.44
CA ALA A 12 8.44 -17.63 16.39
C ALA A 12 9.88 -17.21 16.05
N ARG A 13 10.05 -16.38 15.02
CA ARG A 13 11.37 -15.93 14.54
C ARG A 13 12.08 -15.03 15.55
N LEU A 14 11.35 -14.19 16.25
CA LEU A 14 11.87 -13.18 17.17
C LEU A 14 11.81 -13.62 18.64
N ALA A 15 11.49 -14.88 18.92
CA ALA A 15 11.43 -15.43 20.27
C ALA A 15 12.64 -15.10 21.17
N PRO A 16 13.91 -15.09 20.68
CA PRO A 16 15.06 -14.72 21.48
C PRO A 16 15.03 -13.28 22.03
N TRP A 17 14.21 -12.41 21.45
CA TRP A 17 14.08 -11.00 21.84
C TRP A 17 12.66 -10.64 22.34
N ALA A 18 11.85 -11.64 22.70
CA ALA A 18 10.44 -11.46 23.04
C ALA A 18 10.21 -10.39 24.14
N GLU A 19 11.10 -10.26 25.10
CA GLU A 19 11.00 -9.26 26.18
C GLU A 19 11.09 -7.80 25.70
N ARG A 20 11.57 -7.59 24.45
CA ARG A 20 11.74 -6.26 23.85
C ARG A 20 10.68 -5.95 22.80
N ILE A 21 9.78 -6.87 22.54
CA ILE A 21 8.86 -6.77 21.42
C ILE A 21 7.42 -6.93 21.90
N THR A 22 6.58 -5.98 21.53
CA THR A 22 5.13 -6.08 21.69
C THR A 22 4.51 -6.27 20.31
N PHE A 23 3.87 -7.43 20.09
CA PHE A 23 3.15 -7.71 18.87
C PHE A 23 1.71 -7.24 19.00
N VAL A 24 1.25 -6.46 18.01
CA VAL A 24 -0.12 -5.98 17.94
C VAL A 24 -0.75 -6.42 16.63
N HIS A 25 -1.87 -7.15 16.70
CA HIS A 25 -2.69 -7.45 15.54
C HIS A 25 -3.60 -6.26 15.25
N GLY A 26 -3.43 -5.65 14.09
CA GLY A 26 -4.23 -4.49 13.69
C GLY A 26 -3.66 -3.77 12.48
N ASN A 27 -4.50 -2.94 11.89
CA ASN A 27 -4.11 -2.08 10.79
C ASN A 27 -3.41 -0.83 11.32
N PHE A 28 -2.33 -0.39 10.68
CA PHE A 28 -1.58 0.81 11.07
C PHE A 28 -2.38 2.11 11.00
N ARG A 29 -3.54 2.16 10.33
CA ARG A 29 -4.48 3.29 10.41
C ARG A 29 -4.89 3.59 11.86
N SER A 30 -4.91 2.57 12.69
CA SER A 30 -5.23 2.68 14.11
C SER A 30 -4.02 2.98 14.99
N LEU A 31 -2.89 3.44 14.42
CA LEU A 31 -1.63 3.67 15.13
C LEU A 31 -1.82 4.49 16.41
N GLY A 32 -2.59 5.57 16.36
CA GLY A 32 -2.86 6.41 17.54
C GLY A 32 -3.48 5.61 18.68
N LYS A 33 -4.55 4.87 18.38
CA LYS A 33 -5.22 4.02 19.36
C LYS A 33 -4.27 2.93 19.91
N ILE A 34 -3.47 2.31 19.05
CA ILE A 34 -2.51 1.28 19.45
C ILE A 34 -1.50 1.84 20.45
N LEU A 35 -0.96 3.04 20.19
CA LEU A 35 -0.01 3.70 21.09
C LEU A 35 -0.69 4.10 22.41
N ASP A 36 -1.91 4.63 22.36
CA ASP A 36 -2.68 5.00 23.56
C ASP A 36 -2.97 3.77 24.45
N ASP A 37 -3.41 2.65 23.86
CA ASP A 37 -3.67 1.39 24.54
C ASP A 37 -2.39 0.82 25.22
N LEU A 38 -1.21 1.12 24.67
CA LEU A 38 0.09 0.73 25.22
C LEU A 38 0.66 1.76 26.20
N GLY A 39 0.01 2.89 26.43
CA GLY A 39 0.50 3.98 27.27
C GLY A 39 1.74 4.68 26.71
N ILE A 40 1.88 4.73 25.38
CA ILE A 40 3.03 5.33 24.69
C ILE A 40 2.60 6.65 24.06
N ASP A 41 3.05 7.76 24.62
CA ASP A 41 2.77 9.09 24.09
C ASP A 41 3.64 9.42 22.85
N TRP A 42 4.93 9.06 22.92
CA TRP A 42 5.93 9.40 21.91
C TRP A 42 6.86 8.22 21.62
N VAL A 43 7.32 8.15 20.37
CA VAL A 43 8.32 7.17 19.94
C VAL A 43 9.52 7.87 19.27
N ASN A 44 10.72 7.29 19.40
CA ASN A 44 11.94 7.84 18.83
C ASN A 44 12.14 7.51 17.35
N GLY A 45 11.40 6.53 16.84
CA GLY A 45 11.45 6.17 15.43
C GLY A 45 10.30 5.28 15.01
N MET A 46 9.90 5.41 13.75
CA MET A 46 8.90 4.56 13.11
C MET A 46 9.43 4.07 11.78
N LEU A 47 9.19 2.79 11.49
CA LEU A 47 9.47 2.18 10.20
C LEU A 47 8.19 1.53 9.68
N PHE A 48 7.77 1.94 8.50
CA PHE A 48 6.67 1.34 7.76
C PHE A 48 7.20 0.71 6.49
N ASP A 49 6.96 -0.59 6.32
CA ASP A 49 7.23 -1.35 5.10
C ASP A 49 5.88 -1.65 4.45
N LEU A 50 5.53 -0.83 3.44
CA LEU A 50 4.19 -0.83 2.85
C LEU A 50 3.98 -1.98 1.86
N GLY A 51 2.74 -2.24 1.54
CA GLY A 51 2.32 -3.21 0.54
C GLY A 51 2.23 -4.65 1.04
N VAL A 52 2.44 -5.60 0.13
CA VAL A 52 2.28 -7.04 0.39
C VAL A 52 3.57 -7.72 0.80
N SER A 53 3.47 -8.66 1.70
CA SER A 53 4.59 -9.52 2.09
C SER A 53 4.89 -10.59 1.05
N SER A 54 6.14 -11.10 1.05
CA SER A 54 6.51 -12.23 0.17
C SER A 54 5.65 -13.46 0.41
N PRO A 55 5.35 -13.91 1.65
CA PRO A 55 4.43 -15.02 1.88
C PRO A 55 3.04 -14.82 1.26
N GLN A 56 2.46 -13.62 1.33
CA GLN A 56 1.17 -13.34 0.70
C GLN A 56 1.19 -13.52 -0.82
N LEU A 57 2.33 -13.23 -1.48
CA LEU A 57 2.50 -13.46 -2.92
C LEU A 57 2.80 -14.91 -3.28
N ASP A 58 3.49 -15.65 -2.40
CA ASP A 58 3.96 -17.01 -2.65
C ASP A 58 2.90 -18.07 -2.30
N GLU A 59 2.00 -17.77 -1.37
CA GLU A 59 0.86 -18.61 -1.00
C GLU A 59 -0.30 -18.37 -1.99
N ALA A 60 -0.43 -19.25 -2.97
CA ALA A 60 -1.39 -19.10 -4.07
C ALA A 60 -2.82 -18.85 -3.57
N GLU A 61 -3.26 -19.58 -2.54
CA GLU A 61 -4.60 -19.52 -1.94
C GLU A 61 -4.95 -18.13 -1.37
N ARG A 62 -3.96 -17.26 -1.14
CA ARG A 62 -4.19 -15.88 -0.73
C ARG A 62 -4.70 -14.99 -1.88
N GLY A 63 -4.61 -15.45 -3.13
CA GLY A 63 -5.16 -14.78 -4.31
C GLY A 63 -4.45 -13.49 -4.76
N PHE A 64 -3.27 -13.15 -4.23
CA PHE A 64 -2.53 -11.95 -4.62
C PHE A 64 -1.80 -12.10 -5.96
N SER A 65 -1.47 -13.34 -6.36
CA SER A 65 -0.69 -13.61 -7.56
C SER A 65 -1.58 -13.75 -8.80
N TYR A 66 -1.18 -13.10 -9.88
CA TYR A 66 -1.75 -13.30 -11.22
C TYR A 66 -1.03 -14.41 -12.02
N MET A 67 -0.13 -15.14 -11.38
CA MET A 67 0.68 -16.21 -12.01
C MET A 67 0.21 -17.61 -11.63
N ALA A 68 -0.59 -17.75 -10.59
CA ALA A 68 -1.13 -19.01 -10.11
C ALA A 68 -2.64 -18.92 -10.04
N ASP A 69 -3.32 -20.04 -10.31
CA ASP A 69 -4.79 -20.13 -10.18
C ASP A 69 -5.18 -20.33 -8.72
N ALA A 70 -6.03 -19.44 -8.21
CA ALA A 70 -6.44 -19.42 -6.82
C ALA A 70 -7.75 -18.65 -6.65
N PRO A 71 -8.47 -18.79 -5.50
CA PRO A 71 -9.63 -17.96 -5.20
C PRO A 71 -9.30 -16.46 -5.23
N LEU A 72 -10.25 -15.63 -5.64
CA LEU A 72 -10.15 -14.17 -5.61
C LEU A 72 -10.33 -13.64 -4.18
N ASP A 73 -9.29 -13.73 -3.36
CA ASP A 73 -9.30 -13.23 -1.98
C ASP A 73 -8.62 -11.87 -1.83
N MET A 74 -7.30 -11.78 -1.89
CA MET A 74 -6.44 -10.60 -1.76
C MET A 74 -6.56 -9.87 -0.41
N ARG A 75 -7.18 -10.43 0.61
CA ARG A 75 -7.22 -9.80 1.94
C ARG A 75 -5.88 -9.98 2.66
N MET A 76 -5.35 -8.91 3.20
CA MET A 76 -4.22 -8.98 4.13
C MET A 76 -4.69 -9.47 5.50
N ASP A 77 -5.76 -8.89 6.03
CA ASP A 77 -6.51 -9.39 7.18
C ASP A 77 -7.61 -10.35 6.69
N GLN A 78 -7.43 -11.64 6.91
CA GLN A 78 -8.39 -12.67 6.46
C GLN A 78 -9.74 -12.59 7.19
N SER A 79 -9.85 -11.85 8.29
CA SER A 79 -11.13 -11.61 8.98
C SER A 79 -11.95 -10.49 8.33
N ALA A 80 -11.34 -9.66 7.45
CA ALA A 80 -12.04 -8.56 6.79
C ALA A 80 -13.15 -9.09 5.85
N PRO A 81 -14.28 -8.37 5.72
CA PRO A 81 -15.44 -8.88 4.98
C PRO A 81 -15.32 -8.74 3.45
N VAL A 82 -14.47 -7.83 2.96
CA VAL A 82 -14.34 -7.51 1.52
C VAL A 82 -13.20 -8.30 0.92
N THR A 83 -13.49 -9.11 -0.08
CA THR A 83 -12.51 -9.89 -0.85
C THR A 83 -12.39 -9.35 -2.27
N ALA A 84 -11.37 -9.77 -3.02
CA ALA A 84 -11.29 -9.50 -4.45
C ALA A 84 -12.49 -10.05 -5.22
N TRP A 85 -13.04 -11.19 -4.78
CA TRP A 85 -14.29 -11.72 -5.32
C TRP A 85 -15.45 -10.72 -5.15
N THR A 86 -15.59 -10.13 -3.95
CA THR A 86 -16.60 -9.09 -3.68
C THR A 86 -16.44 -7.91 -4.62
N VAL A 87 -15.23 -7.38 -4.74
CA VAL A 87 -14.95 -6.24 -5.64
C VAL A 87 -15.32 -6.57 -7.08
N VAL A 88 -14.82 -7.68 -7.61
CA VAL A 88 -15.01 -8.09 -9.01
C VAL A 88 -16.46 -8.42 -9.33
N ASN A 89 -17.16 -9.13 -8.43
CA ASN A 89 -18.49 -9.65 -8.75
C ASN A 89 -19.64 -8.73 -8.31
N THR A 90 -19.43 -7.81 -7.37
CA THR A 90 -20.55 -7.03 -6.83
C THR A 90 -20.44 -5.51 -7.04
N TRP A 91 -19.24 -4.96 -7.21
CA TRP A 91 -19.12 -3.52 -7.33
C TRP A 91 -19.65 -3.00 -8.66
N PRO A 92 -20.28 -1.79 -8.67
CA PRO A 92 -20.74 -1.17 -9.90
C PRO A 92 -19.59 -0.92 -10.90
N GLU A 93 -19.89 -0.99 -12.20
CA GLU A 93 -18.89 -0.76 -13.27
C GLU A 93 -18.12 0.55 -13.08
N ARG A 94 -18.81 1.62 -12.69
CA ARG A 94 -18.18 2.93 -12.43
C ARG A 94 -17.10 2.86 -11.35
N GLU A 95 -17.32 2.07 -10.29
CA GLU A 95 -16.36 1.90 -9.20
C GLU A 95 -15.18 1.03 -9.66
N LEU A 96 -15.42 -0.02 -10.43
CA LEU A 96 -14.34 -0.80 -11.06
C LEU A 96 -13.48 0.08 -11.97
N VAL A 97 -14.10 0.94 -12.81
CA VAL A 97 -13.36 1.91 -13.63
C VAL A 97 -12.53 2.84 -12.77
N ARG A 98 -13.11 3.37 -11.69
CA ARG A 98 -12.42 4.28 -10.77
C ARG A 98 -11.19 3.63 -10.17
N ILE A 99 -11.32 2.47 -9.54
CA ILE A 99 -10.17 1.82 -8.90
C ILE A 99 -9.10 1.41 -9.91
N LEU A 100 -9.49 0.86 -11.06
CA LEU A 100 -8.54 0.48 -12.12
C LEU A 100 -7.74 1.70 -12.62
N ARG A 101 -8.38 2.87 -12.76
CA ARG A 101 -7.73 4.10 -13.18
C ARG A 101 -6.88 4.71 -12.07
N ASP A 102 -7.47 4.91 -10.89
CA ASP A 102 -6.88 5.70 -9.81
C ASP A 102 -5.85 4.89 -9.00
N TYR A 103 -6.08 3.59 -8.79
CA TYR A 103 -5.20 2.71 -8.01
C TYR A 103 -4.27 1.85 -8.87
N GLY A 104 -4.69 1.54 -10.09
CA GLY A 104 -3.89 0.76 -11.03
C GLY A 104 -3.12 1.61 -12.05
N GLU A 105 -3.46 2.89 -12.19
CA GLU A 105 -2.98 3.74 -13.31
C GLU A 105 -3.19 3.01 -14.65
N GLU A 106 -4.33 2.27 -14.80
CA GLU A 106 -4.61 1.38 -15.91
C GLU A 106 -5.26 2.13 -17.08
N ARG A 107 -4.59 2.13 -18.23
CA ARG A 107 -5.06 2.84 -19.45
C ARG A 107 -6.35 2.25 -20.02
N TYR A 108 -6.54 0.95 -19.83
CA TYR A 108 -7.67 0.21 -20.38
C TYR A 108 -8.81 0.01 -19.38
N ALA A 109 -8.84 0.80 -18.29
CA ALA A 109 -9.76 0.68 -17.15
C ALA A 109 -11.22 0.50 -17.57
N ASN A 110 -11.74 1.34 -18.52
CA ASN A 110 -13.12 1.25 -18.98
C ASN A 110 -13.41 -0.09 -19.68
N ARG A 111 -12.49 -0.55 -20.53
CA ARG A 111 -12.67 -1.80 -21.26
C ARG A 111 -12.59 -3.02 -20.36
N ILE A 112 -11.65 -3.00 -19.41
CA ILE A 112 -11.47 -4.07 -18.43
C ILE A 112 -12.70 -4.16 -17.52
N ALA A 113 -13.16 -3.04 -16.95
CA ALA A 113 -14.36 -3.02 -16.12
C ALA A 113 -15.61 -3.52 -16.87
N GLY A 114 -15.83 -3.05 -18.10
CA GLY A 114 -16.94 -3.54 -18.93
C GLY A 114 -16.82 -5.03 -19.27
N ASN A 115 -15.60 -5.57 -19.47
CA ASN A 115 -15.42 -7.01 -19.68
C ASN A 115 -15.68 -7.82 -18.40
N ILE A 116 -15.27 -7.32 -17.22
CA ILE A 116 -15.59 -7.93 -15.91
C ILE A 116 -17.11 -8.00 -15.74
N VAL A 117 -17.82 -6.89 -15.94
CA VAL A 117 -19.28 -6.85 -15.77
C VAL A 117 -19.97 -7.84 -16.73
N ARG A 118 -19.62 -7.85 -18.01
CA ARG A 118 -20.18 -8.82 -18.97
C ARG A 118 -19.85 -10.28 -18.65
N ALA A 119 -18.68 -10.54 -18.06
CA ALA A 119 -18.30 -11.89 -17.69
C ALA A 119 -19.12 -12.40 -16.50
N ARG A 120 -19.21 -11.59 -15.41
CA ARG A 120 -19.93 -11.97 -14.20
C ARG A 120 -21.44 -12.07 -14.37
N GLU A 121 -22.04 -11.40 -15.39
CA GLU A 121 -23.45 -11.58 -15.75
C GLU A 121 -23.74 -13.00 -16.25
N LYS A 122 -22.75 -13.70 -16.80
CA LYS A 122 -22.90 -15.08 -17.27
C LYS A 122 -22.56 -16.08 -16.18
N LYS A 123 -21.49 -15.88 -15.48
CA LYS A 123 -20.98 -16.69 -14.37
C LYS A 123 -20.10 -15.83 -13.48
N PRO A 124 -20.22 -15.91 -12.15
CA PRO A 124 -19.28 -15.24 -11.24
C PRO A 124 -17.83 -15.58 -11.60
N VAL A 125 -16.95 -14.59 -11.46
CA VAL A 125 -15.50 -14.77 -11.65
C VAL A 125 -14.93 -15.29 -10.35
N GLU A 126 -14.49 -16.54 -10.33
CA GLU A 126 -14.11 -17.25 -9.09
C GLU A 126 -12.62 -17.19 -8.83
N THR A 127 -11.79 -17.23 -9.90
CA THR A 127 -10.36 -17.42 -9.72
C THR A 127 -9.52 -16.28 -10.33
N THR A 128 -8.28 -16.23 -9.86
CA THR A 128 -7.29 -15.26 -10.34
C THR A 128 -7.02 -15.40 -11.84
N LEU A 129 -6.89 -16.62 -12.38
CA LEU A 129 -6.63 -16.80 -13.80
C LEU A 129 -7.88 -16.52 -14.67
N GLU A 130 -9.09 -16.79 -14.19
CA GLU A 130 -10.32 -16.33 -14.88
C GLU A 130 -10.29 -14.78 -15.01
N LEU A 131 -9.94 -14.07 -13.94
CA LEU A 131 -9.80 -12.61 -13.98
C LEU A 131 -8.69 -12.15 -14.92
N VAL A 132 -7.54 -12.82 -14.92
CA VAL A 132 -6.42 -12.54 -15.85
C VAL A 132 -6.87 -12.63 -17.29
N ASP A 133 -7.63 -13.67 -17.66
CA ASP A 133 -8.12 -13.87 -19.03
C ASP A 133 -9.12 -12.78 -19.45
N ILE A 134 -10.00 -12.37 -18.53
CA ILE A 134 -10.92 -11.24 -18.75
C ILE A 134 -10.13 -9.94 -19.00
N ILE A 135 -9.11 -9.65 -18.20
CA ILE A 135 -8.25 -8.48 -18.35
C ILE A 135 -7.54 -8.52 -19.71
N LYS A 136 -6.90 -9.63 -20.05
CA LYS A 136 -6.21 -9.81 -21.34
C LYS A 136 -7.14 -9.60 -22.54
N SER A 137 -8.37 -10.10 -22.46
CA SER A 137 -9.37 -9.93 -23.53
C SER A 137 -9.79 -8.48 -23.78
N ALA A 138 -9.60 -7.61 -22.79
CA ALA A 138 -9.90 -6.17 -22.90
C ALA A 138 -8.76 -5.36 -23.54
N MET A 139 -7.55 -5.93 -23.63
CA MET A 139 -6.36 -5.22 -24.07
C MET A 139 -6.04 -5.44 -25.56
N PRO A 140 -5.49 -4.43 -26.25
CA PRO A 140 -5.01 -4.63 -27.62
C PRO A 140 -3.74 -5.49 -27.63
N GLY A 141 -3.50 -6.22 -28.73
CA GLY A 141 -2.35 -7.11 -28.86
C GLY A 141 -0.98 -6.44 -28.65
N ALA A 142 -0.85 -5.15 -28.90
CA ALA A 142 0.38 -4.40 -28.60
C ALA A 142 0.64 -4.31 -27.07
N ALA A 143 -0.40 -4.06 -26.29
CA ALA A 143 -0.28 -4.00 -24.81
C ALA A 143 0.05 -5.36 -24.18
N LEU A 144 -0.44 -6.45 -24.79
CA LEU A 144 -0.13 -7.82 -24.32
C LEU A 144 1.34 -8.21 -24.51
N ARG A 145 2.08 -7.50 -25.39
CA ARG A 145 3.51 -7.73 -25.65
C ARG A 145 4.42 -6.82 -24.85
N GLU A 146 3.87 -5.96 -24.00
CA GLU A 146 4.68 -5.13 -23.10
C GLU A 146 5.45 -6.01 -22.10
N LYS A 147 6.58 -5.49 -21.58
CA LYS A 147 7.45 -6.21 -20.63
C LYS A 147 6.73 -6.57 -19.32
N GLN A 148 5.78 -5.73 -18.89
CA GLN A 148 4.99 -5.98 -17.68
C GLN A 148 3.82 -6.92 -17.99
N HIS A 149 3.52 -7.81 -17.04
CA HIS A 149 2.35 -8.67 -17.16
C HIS A 149 1.06 -7.84 -17.27
N PRO A 150 0.16 -8.13 -18.24
CA PRO A 150 -1.05 -7.33 -18.50
C PRO A 150 -1.94 -7.12 -17.29
N ALA A 151 -2.07 -8.12 -16.42
CA ALA A 151 -2.92 -8.03 -15.23
C ALA A 151 -2.29 -7.29 -14.04
N LYS A 152 -0.98 -6.95 -14.07
CA LYS A 152 -0.29 -6.39 -12.91
C LYS A 152 -0.99 -5.17 -12.31
N ARG A 153 -1.36 -4.20 -13.15
CA ARG A 153 -2.00 -2.95 -12.71
C ARG A 153 -3.40 -3.18 -12.16
N SER A 154 -4.17 -4.05 -12.81
CA SER A 154 -5.52 -4.38 -12.36
C SER A 154 -5.52 -5.13 -11.04
N PHE A 155 -4.58 -6.07 -10.84
CA PHE A 155 -4.41 -6.77 -9.56
C PHE A 155 -3.98 -5.82 -8.46
N GLN A 156 -3.04 -4.90 -8.72
CA GLN A 156 -2.69 -3.83 -7.77
C GLN A 156 -3.91 -2.99 -7.40
N ALA A 157 -4.72 -2.58 -8.38
CA ALA A 157 -5.91 -1.77 -8.14
C ALA A 157 -6.93 -2.47 -7.25
N ILE A 158 -7.21 -3.74 -7.52
CA ILE A 158 -8.17 -4.54 -6.75
C ILE A 158 -7.61 -4.78 -5.34
N ARG A 159 -6.32 -5.12 -5.19
CA ARG A 159 -5.67 -5.30 -3.91
C ARG A 159 -5.77 -4.05 -3.02
N ILE A 160 -5.43 -2.90 -3.58
CA ILE A 160 -5.54 -1.61 -2.88
C ILE A 160 -6.98 -1.35 -2.44
N ALA A 161 -7.97 -1.67 -3.28
CA ALA A 161 -9.38 -1.48 -2.97
C ALA A 161 -9.88 -2.45 -1.88
N VAL A 162 -9.45 -3.71 -1.91
CA VAL A 162 -9.79 -4.73 -0.90
C VAL A 162 -9.29 -4.34 0.47
N ASN A 163 -8.06 -3.84 0.56
CA ASN A 163 -7.37 -3.57 1.82
C ASN A 163 -7.42 -2.10 2.24
N ASP A 164 -8.04 -1.24 1.41
CA ASP A 164 -8.11 0.22 1.63
C ASP A 164 -6.73 0.85 1.95
N GLU A 165 -5.70 0.40 1.21
CA GLU A 165 -4.29 0.64 1.53
C GLU A 165 -3.93 2.12 1.55
N LEU A 166 -4.37 2.88 0.54
CA LEU A 166 -3.96 4.29 0.38
C LEU A 166 -4.60 5.21 1.41
N GLU A 167 -5.83 4.92 1.86
CA GLU A 167 -6.46 5.72 2.90
C GLU A 167 -5.88 5.39 4.27
N ALA A 168 -5.66 4.10 4.54
CA ALA A 168 -4.96 3.65 5.75
C ALA A 168 -3.55 4.29 5.85
N GLU A 169 -2.83 4.41 4.73
CA GLU A 169 -1.53 5.07 4.67
C GLU A 169 -1.61 6.56 5.03
N ARG A 170 -2.61 7.29 4.50
CA ARG A 170 -2.81 8.71 4.82
C ARG A 170 -3.08 8.92 6.32
N GLU A 171 -4.02 8.16 6.87
CA GLU A 171 -4.38 8.22 8.30
C GLU A 171 -3.17 7.92 9.19
N MET A 172 -2.42 6.86 8.83
CA MET A 172 -1.20 6.46 9.52
C MET A 172 -0.14 7.57 9.52
N LEU A 173 0.15 8.17 8.36
CA LEU A 173 1.19 9.18 8.24
C LEU A 173 0.92 10.42 9.10
N LEU A 174 -0.33 10.88 9.15
CA LEU A 174 -0.72 12.02 10.00
C LEU A 174 -0.41 11.70 11.46
N THR A 175 -0.88 10.56 11.94
CA THR A 175 -0.66 10.12 13.31
C THR A 175 0.82 9.88 13.62
N ALA A 176 1.53 9.21 12.68
CA ALA A 176 2.94 8.89 12.86
C ALA A 176 3.79 10.15 13.06
N MET A 177 3.59 11.18 12.24
CA MET A 177 4.34 12.43 12.37
C MET A 177 4.05 13.18 13.68
N ASP A 178 2.82 13.07 14.19
CA ASP A 178 2.43 13.73 15.44
C ASP A 178 2.89 12.95 16.68
N ARG A 179 3.14 11.63 16.57
CA ARG A 179 3.59 10.76 17.67
C ARG A 179 5.11 10.53 17.70
N LEU A 180 5.88 11.19 16.84
CA LEU A 180 7.34 11.21 16.96
C LEU A 180 7.81 12.19 18.00
N ALA A 181 8.74 11.78 18.84
CA ALA A 181 9.49 12.68 19.72
C ALA A 181 10.36 13.66 18.89
N PRO A 182 10.67 14.86 19.39
CA PRO A 182 11.65 15.75 18.76
C PRO A 182 12.97 15.00 18.47
N GLY A 183 13.48 15.10 17.24
CA GLY A 183 14.64 14.34 16.75
C GLY A 183 14.31 12.90 16.33
N GLY A 184 13.07 12.44 16.55
CA GLY A 184 12.61 11.12 16.13
C GLY A 184 12.47 11.02 14.60
N ARG A 185 12.63 9.81 14.06
CA ARG A 185 12.65 9.58 12.59
C ARG A 185 11.49 8.73 12.11
N LEU A 186 10.86 9.21 11.02
CA LEU A 186 9.91 8.46 10.22
C LEU A 186 10.64 7.87 9.01
N CYS A 187 10.59 6.56 8.86
CA CYS A 187 11.11 5.81 7.72
C CYS A 187 9.93 5.10 7.05
N VAL A 188 9.74 5.30 5.75
CA VAL A 188 8.67 4.66 4.99
C VAL A 188 9.23 4.06 3.71
N ILE A 189 9.04 2.76 3.52
CA ILE A 189 9.38 2.02 2.30
C ILE A 189 8.09 1.84 1.51
N SER A 190 8.05 2.36 0.29
CA SER A 190 6.95 2.24 -0.66
C SER A 190 7.37 1.42 -1.88
N PHE A 191 6.41 0.75 -2.55
CA PHE A 191 6.68 -0.14 -3.69
C PHE A 191 6.00 0.30 -4.99
N HIS A 192 5.15 1.32 -4.94
CA HIS A 192 4.55 1.91 -6.15
C HIS A 192 4.39 3.44 -6.04
N SER A 193 4.10 4.05 -7.20
CA SER A 193 4.03 5.51 -7.38
C SER A 193 3.01 6.20 -6.50
N LEU A 194 1.90 5.55 -6.19
CA LEU A 194 0.82 6.15 -5.39
C LEU A 194 1.23 6.27 -3.92
N GLU A 195 1.77 5.20 -3.33
CA GLU A 195 2.34 5.23 -1.98
C GLU A 195 3.43 6.30 -1.87
N ASP A 196 4.44 6.24 -2.75
CA ASP A 196 5.54 7.21 -2.73
C ASP A 196 5.05 8.67 -2.83
N ARG A 197 3.98 8.90 -3.60
CA ARG A 197 3.36 10.22 -3.74
C ARG A 197 2.69 10.67 -2.45
N ILE A 198 1.97 9.79 -1.77
CA ILE A 198 1.30 10.07 -0.49
C ILE A 198 2.35 10.43 0.57
N VAL A 199 3.37 9.57 0.76
CA VAL A 199 4.45 9.82 1.73
C VAL A 199 5.16 11.13 1.45
N LYS A 200 5.55 11.37 0.19
CA LYS A 200 6.22 12.62 -0.24
C LYS A 200 5.37 13.84 0.08
N THR A 201 4.06 13.77 -0.23
CA THR A 201 3.15 14.90 -0.03
C THR A 201 2.96 15.17 1.45
N ALA A 202 2.70 14.15 2.26
CA ALA A 202 2.51 14.29 3.71
C ALA A 202 3.75 14.87 4.41
N ILE A 203 4.94 14.40 4.08
CA ILE A 203 6.19 14.96 4.63
C ILE A 203 6.33 16.43 4.20
N ARG A 204 6.12 16.75 2.93
CA ARG A 204 6.27 18.10 2.40
C ARG A 204 5.30 19.10 3.04
N GLU A 205 4.06 18.69 3.29
CA GLU A 205 3.06 19.54 3.95
C GLU A 205 3.48 19.92 5.37
N ARG A 206 4.26 19.08 6.05
CA ARG A 206 4.81 19.34 7.39
C ARG A 206 6.19 20.04 7.35
N GLU A 207 6.88 20.00 6.22
CA GLU A 207 8.19 20.62 6.00
C GLU A 207 8.07 22.04 5.40
N ASP A 208 7.20 22.21 4.39
CA ASP A 208 7.01 23.45 3.62
C ASP A 208 5.53 23.62 3.24
N GLY A 209 4.65 23.58 4.23
CA GLY A 209 3.20 23.68 4.07
C GLY A 209 2.68 25.10 4.07
N CYS A 210 3.53 26.11 3.98
CA CYS A 210 3.12 27.50 3.92
C CYS A 210 2.27 27.78 2.66
N THR A 211 1.07 28.33 2.85
CA THR A 211 0.13 28.68 1.78
C THR A 211 0.15 30.15 1.37
N CYS A 212 1.02 30.97 1.99
CA CYS A 212 1.16 32.36 1.65
C CYS A 212 1.75 32.52 0.25
N PRO A 213 1.37 33.59 -0.50
CA PRO A 213 2.06 33.98 -1.71
C PRO A 213 3.55 34.17 -1.44
N ARG A 214 4.41 33.78 -2.38
CA ARG A 214 5.88 33.83 -2.21
C ARG A 214 6.44 35.24 -2.08
N ASP A 215 5.73 36.25 -2.54
CA ASP A 215 6.05 37.68 -2.49
C ASP A 215 5.61 38.34 -1.19
N PHE A 216 4.92 37.63 -0.29
CA PHE A 216 4.54 38.18 1.01
C PHE A 216 5.78 38.34 1.88
N PRO A 217 5.97 39.54 2.49
CA PRO A 217 7.13 39.82 3.32
C PRO A 217 7.13 39.02 4.65
N VAL A 218 5.96 38.60 5.11
CA VAL A 218 5.79 37.84 6.37
C VAL A 218 4.72 36.76 6.17
N CYS A 219 4.98 35.55 6.71
CA CYS A 219 4.00 34.48 6.70
C CYS A 219 2.81 34.82 7.60
N VAL A 220 1.59 34.78 7.06
CA VAL A 220 0.34 35.08 7.78
C VAL A 220 -0.57 33.83 7.95
N CYS A 221 -0.18 32.68 7.37
CA CYS A 221 -0.99 31.44 7.49
C CYS A 221 -0.73 30.68 8.79
N GLY A 222 0.21 31.12 9.62
CA GLY A 222 0.54 30.47 10.91
C GLY A 222 1.23 29.10 10.77
N PHE A 223 1.73 28.76 9.57
CA PHE A 223 2.45 27.50 9.36
C PHE A 223 3.68 27.40 10.26
N VAL A 224 3.81 26.27 10.95
CA VAL A 224 4.98 25.91 11.73
C VAL A 224 5.54 24.61 11.17
N GLN A 225 6.78 24.66 10.74
CA GLN A 225 7.47 23.46 10.27
C GLN A 225 7.64 22.48 11.42
N THR A 226 7.25 21.22 11.21
CA THR A 226 7.34 20.16 12.22
C THR A 226 8.14 18.97 11.78
N MET A 227 8.42 18.85 10.48
CA MET A 227 9.20 17.77 9.90
C MET A 227 10.30 18.34 9.01
N LYS A 228 11.36 17.55 8.82
CA LYS A 228 12.46 17.83 7.91
C LYS A 228 12.87 16.58 7.17
N THR A 229 12.94 16.63 5.83
CA THR A 229 13.50 15.57 5.00
C THR A 229 14.99 15.36 5.32
N VAL A 230 15.38 14.13 5.65
CA VAL A 230 16.76 13.79 6.03
C VAL A 230 17.63 13.52 4.80
N THR A 231 17.11 12.77 3.84
CA THR A 231 17.86 12.36 2.64
C THR A 231 16.98 12.43 1.39
N LYS A 232 17.60 12.41 0.21
CA LYS A 232 16.89 12.04 -1.01
C LYS A 232 16.35 10.63 -0.88
N PRO A 233 15.27 10.28 -1.62
CA PRO A 233 14.76 8.91 -1.60
C PRO A 233 15.85 7.90 -1.92
N ILE A 234 15.94 6.84 -1.10
CA ILE A 234 16.91 5.76 -1.27
C ILE A 234 16.24 4.62 -2.02
N THR A 235 16.90 4.06 -3.00
CA THR A 235 16.47 2.85 -3.75
C THR A 235 17.44 1.72 -3.48
N ALA A 236 17.00 0.48 -3.71
CA ALA A 236 17.83 -0.70 -3.55
C ALA A 236 19.10 -0.63 -4.38
N SER A 237 20.23 -1.09 -3.83
CA SER A 237 21.50 -1.23 -4.54
C SER A 237 21.46 -2.42 -5.53
N GLU A 238 22.44 -2.48 -6.44
CA GLU A 238 22.56 -3.63 -7.34
C GLU A 238 22.79 -4.93 -6.57
N GLU A 239 23.57 -4.90 -5.49
CA GLU A 239 23.82 -6.04 -4.61
C GLU A 239 22.51 -6.52 -3.98
N GLU A 240 21.72 -5.61 -3.39
CA GLU A 240 20.41 -5.93 -2.82
C GLU A 240 19.44 -6.49 -3.86
N LEU A 241 19.46 -5.95 -5.10
CA LEU A 241 18.61 -6.44 -6.18
C LEU A 241 18.98 -7.84 -6.67
N ASN A 242 20.25 -8.23 -6.57
CA ASN A 242 20.69 -9.58 -6.88
C ASN A 242 20.17 -10.58 -5.84
N ASP A 243 20.18 -10.20 -4.56
CA ASP A 243 19.71 -11.06 -3.46
C ASP A 243 18.18 -11.02 -3.33
N ASN A 244 17.58 -9.85 -3.54
CA ASN A 244 16.13 -9.62 -3.42
C ASN A 244 15.57 -8.83 -4.63
N PRO A 245 15.25 -9.49 -5.75
CA PRO A 245 14.68 -8.83 -6.93
C PRO A 245 13.34 -8.09 -6.65
N ARG A 246 12.65 -8.42 -5.55
CA ARG A 246 11.39 -7.76 -5.15
C ARG A 246 11.62 -6.33 -4.65
N ALA A 247 12.83 -6.00 -4.19
CA ALA A 247 13.22 -4.64 -3.78
C ALA A 247 13.33 -3.65 -4.96
N ARG A 248 13.21 -4.10 -6.22
CA ARG A 248 13.40 -3.26 -7.41
C ARG A 248 12.53 -2.00 -7.44
N SER A 249 11.34 -2.05 -6.88
CA SER A 249 10.42 -0.92 -6.83
C SER A 249 10.44 -0.21 -5.47
N ALA A 250 11.20 -0.73 -4.50
CA ALA A 250 11.30 -0.17 -3.17
C ALA A 250 11.90 1.24 -3.19
N ARG A 251 11.30 2.13 -2.41
CA ARG A 251 11.76 3.50 -2.23
C ARG A 251 11.61 3.90 -0.77
N LEU A 252 12.73 4.08 -0.09
CA LEU A 252 12.76 4.53 1.29
C LEU A 252 12.79 6.06 1.34
N ARG A 253 11.87 6.65 2.10
CA ARG A 253 11.89 8.06 2.50
C ARG A 253 12.11 8.18 3.99
N VAL A 254 12.94 9.15 4.37
CA VAL A 254 13.28 9.42 5.76
C VAL A 254 13.04 10.90 6.07
N ALA A 255 12.27 11.16 7.12
CA ALA A 255 12.05 12.50 7.67
C ALA A 255 12.27 12.48 9.19
N GLU A 256 12.64 13.62 9.74
CA GLU A 256 12.93 13.84 11.17
C GLU A 256 11.94 14.85 11.74
N ARG A 257 11.46 14.59 12.94
CA ARG A 257 10.67 15.55 13.73
C ARG A 257 11.58 16.62 14.29
N ILE A 258 11.25 17.89 14.09
CA ILE A 258 11.99 19.04 14.62
C ILE A 258 11.23 19.73 15.73
#